data_5ce9725dedda5497584c677a1a2d478d
#
_entry.id   5ce9725dedda5497584c677a1a2d478d
#
_cell.length_a   1.000
_cell.length_b   1.000
_cell.length_c   1.000
_cell.angle_alpha   90.00
_cell.angle_beta   90.00
_cell.angle_gamma   90.00
#
_symmetry.space_group_name_H-M   'P 1'
#
loop_
_entity.id
_entity.type
_entity.pdbx_description
1 polymer ?
#
loop_
_entity_poly.entity_id
_entity_poly.type
_entity_poly.pdbx_seq_one_letter_code
_entity_poly.pdbx_strand_id
1 'polypeptide(L)'
;APAREHAALIIANMNRKMGTTEWKVGEVVVSEYIDIEYTGKYASDALSELSSAAGTEWWFDGMTLNISRCEFGEPVPLSYGNGLTGGIERSMADGVKFFTRLFPVGSSRNIDPDRYGHARLQLPDGAKYVEQDTHLGIIEYFEQEAFDAIYPRRIGMVGAVRSEERTSDDGSPFTVWYFTDPDIPFDPNQYEIGGLVKRVTFQTGELRGREFEVNYDSEKKEFEIITQWPYDNDMQLPSEPLVPAPGNEYVLWNISMPSTIMTLAGRTVIVLSVRSWIE
;
A
#
# COMPACT_ATOMS: atom_id res chain seq x y z
N ALA A 1 -0.47 -4.08 -6.49
CA ALA A 1 -0.83 -5.51 -6.38
C ALA A 1 -0.25 -6.11 -5.09
N PRO A 2 -0.78 -7.23 -4.54
CA PRO A 2 -0.14 -7.98 -3.46
C PRO A 2 1.25 -8.49 -3.87
N ALA A 3 2.19 -8.57 -2.90
CA ALA A 3 3.56 -9.06 -3.16
C ALA A 3 3.59 -10.42 -3.88
N ARG A 4 2.63 -11.30 -3.59
CA ARG A 4 2.51 -12.62 -4.23
C ARG A 4 2.19 -12.53 -5.73
N GLU A 5 1.40 -11.57 -6.16
CA GLU A 5 1.11 -11.35 -7.59
C GLU A 5 2.33 -10.82 -8.34
N HIS A 6 3.10 -9.91 -7.73
CA HIS A 6 4.36 -9.46 -8.28
C HIS A 6 5.36 -10.62 -8.44
N ALA A 7 5.51 -11.45 -7.40
CA ALA A 7 6.35 -12.65 -7.47
C ALA A 7 5.90 -13.61 -8.57
N ALA A 8 4.59 -13.83 -8.70
CA ALA A 8 4.02 -14.69 -9.75
C ALA A 8 4.30 -14.14 -11.16
N LEU A 9 4.19 -12.83 -11.36
CA LEU A 9 4.50 -12.17 -12.62
C LEU A 9 5.98 -12.33 -13.00
N ILE A 10 6.88 -12.13 -12.05
CA ILE A 10 8.33 -12.28 -12.27
C ILE A 10 8.65 -13.73 -12.64
N ILE A 11 8.14 -14.71 -11.88
CA ILE A 11 8.35 -16.15 -12.15
C ILE A 11 7.75 -16.58 -13.48
N ALA A 12 6.56 -16.08 -13.85
CA ALA A 12 5.98 -16.35 -15.16
C ALA A 12 6.85 -15.83 -16.30
N ASN A 13 7.43 -14.64 -16.17
CA ASN A 13 8.37 -14.09 -17.15
C ASN A 13 9.69 -14.86 -17.21
N MET A 14 10.22 -15.31 -16.08
CA MET A 14 11.40 -16.19 -16.03
C MET A 14 11.14 -17.50 -16.78
N ASN A 15 10.04 -18.18 -16.45
CA ASN A 15 9.63 -19.43 -17.11
C ASN A 15 9.47 -19.24 -18.62
N ARG A 16 8.77 -18.17 -19.04
CA ARG A 16 8.60 -17.83 -20.47
C ARG A 16 9.95 -17.61 -21.17
N LYS A 17 10.86 -16.86 -20.53
CA LYS A 17 12.18 -16.53 -21.12
C LYS A 17 13.08 -17.76 -21.22
N MET A 18 13.02 -18.65 -20.24
CA MET A 18 13.85 -19.86 -20.16
C MET A 18 13.21 -21.08 -20.87
N GLY A 19 11.97 -20.97 -21.33
CA GLY A 19 11.25 -22.05 -22.00
C GLY A 19 10.91 -23.22 -21.06
N THR A 20 10.67 -22.95 -19.77
CA THR A 20 10.36 -23.92 -18.73
C THR A 20 9.10 -23.55 -17.95
N THR A 21 8.60 -24.46 -17.12
CA THR A 21 7.52 -24.26 -16.16
C THR A 21 7.91 -24.67 -14.73
N GLU A 22 9.20 -24.88 -14.50
CA GLU A 22 9.71 -25.48 -13.27
C GLU A 22 9.83 -24.46 -12.13
N TRP A 23 10.07 -23.19 -12.46
CA TRP A 23 10.12 -22.13 -11.45
C TRP A 23 8.73 -21.86 -10.86
N LYS A 24 8.65 -21.80 -9.54
CA LYS A 24 7.40 -21.64 -8.78
C LYS A 24 7.53 -20.57 -7.71
N VAL A 25 6.40 -20.02 -7.29
CA VAL A 25 6.31 -19.15 -6.10
C VAL A 25 6.01 -20.02 -4.89
N GLY A 26 6.86 -19.93 -3.90
CA GLY A 26 6.72 -20.61 -2.61
C GLY A 26 6.05 -19.73 -1.55
N GLU A 27 6.74 -19.52 -0.45
CA GLU A 27 6.25 -18.68 0.64
C GLU A 27 6.35 -17.20 0.29
N VAL A 28 5.29 -16.44 0.57
CA VAL A 28 5.26 -14.98 0.50
C VAL A 28 4.56 -14.50 1.76
N VAL A 29 5.33 -13.98 2.72
CA VAL A 29 4.83 -13.60 4.06
C VAL A 29 4.14 -12.23 4.08
N VAL A 30 4.31 -11.42 3.03
CA VAL A 30 3.77 -10.07 2.94
C VAL A 30 2.49 -10.09 2.11
N SER A 31 1.40 -9.65 2.72
CA SER A 31 0.07 -9.54 2.08
C SER A 31 -0.28 -8.12 1.63
N GLU A 32 0.59 -7.14 1.90
CA GLU A 32 0.33 -5.74 1.61
C GLU A 32 0.38 -5.46 0.10
N TYR A 33 -0.38 -4.44 -0.32
CA TYR A 33 -0.35 -3.95 -1.69
C TYR A 33 0.92 -3.12 -1.92
N ILE A 34 1.68 -3.51 -2.93
CA ILE A 34 2.92 -2.85 -3.34
C ILE A 34 2.70 -2.27 -4.73
N ASP A 35 3.19 -1.05 -4.95
CA ASP A 35 3.14 -0.38 -6.25
C ASP A 35 4.56 -0.30 -6.82
N ILE A 36 4.84 -1.16 -7.81
CA ILE A 36 6.15 -1.24 -8.49
C ILE A 36 5.94 -1.41 -9.98
N GLU A 37 6.71 -0.66 -10.76
CA GLU A 37 6.79 -0.79 -12.22
C GLU A 37 8.07 -1.55 -12.63
N TYR A 38 7.93 -2.59 -13.45
CA TYR A 38 9.03 -3.45 -13.91
C TYR A 38 9.40 -3.23 -15.37
N THR A 39 9.67 -2.02 -15.79
CA THR A 39 10.03 -1.74 -17.17
C THR A 39 11.52 -1.97 -17.42
N GLY A 40 11.86 -2.94 -18.28
CA GLY A 40 13.23 -3.19 -18.75
C GLY A 40 14.20 -3.73 -17.68
N LYS A 41 13.70 -4.33 -16.59
CA LYS A 41 14.52 -4.84 -15.48
C LYS A 41 14.87 -6.31 -15.62
N TYR A 42 16.02 -6.72 -15.09
CA TYR A 42 16.32 -8.14 -14.86
C TYR A 42 15.47 -8.70 -13.73
N ALA A 43 15.24 -10.02 -13.74
CA ALA A 43 14.45 -10.68 -12.71
C ALA A 43 15.04 -10.50 -11.29
N SER A 44 16.38 -10.53 -11.17
CA SER A 44 17.09 -10.26 -9.90
C SER A 44 16.80 -8.88 -9.34
N ASP A 45 16.82 -7.86 -10.22
CA ASP A 45 16.59 -6.48 -9.83
C ASP A 45 15.13 -6.26 -9.42
N ALA A 46 14.21 -6.86 -10.19
CA ALA A 46 12.78 -6.85 -9.86
C ALA A 46 12.47 -7.53 -8.52
N LEU A 47 13.14 -8.66 -8.22
CA LEU A 47 13.01 -9.35 -6.94
C LEU A 47 13.59 -8.54 -5.78
N SER A 48 14.75 -7.90 -5.99
CA SER A 48 15.38 -7.04 -4.99
C SER A 48 14.52 -5.81 -4.67
N GLU A 49 13.90 -5.21 -5.69
CA GLU A 49 12.99 -4.09 -5.50
C GLU A 49 11.70 -4.52 -4.78
N LEU A 50 11.14 -5.68 -5.17
CA LEU A 50 9.97 -6.24 -4.49
C LEU A 50 10.24 -6.54 -3.02
N SER A 51 11.36 -7.20 -2.71
CA SER A 51 11.71 -7.53 -1.33
C SER A 51 12.01 -6.28 -0.50
N SER A 52 12.67 -5.28 -1.08
CA SER A 52 12.90 -4.00 -0.41
C SER A 52 11.60 -3.26 -0.11
N ALA A 53 10.68 -3.20 -1.08
CA ALA A 53 9.37 -2.59 -0.87
C ALA A 53 8.49 -3.36 0.13
N ALA A 54 8.69 -4.69 0.21
CA ALA A 54 8.03 -5.57 1.16
C ALA A 54 8.68 -5.58 2.56
N GLY A 55 9.82 -4.91 2.75
CA GLY A 55 10.57 -4.91 4.02
C GLY A 55 11.09 -6.29 4.42
N THR A 56 11.45 -7.14 3.45
CA THR A 56 11.91 -8.51 3.69
C THR A 56 13.00 -8.90 2.67
N GLU A 57 13.31 -10.17 2.59
CA GLU A 57 14.32 -10.74 1.69
C GLU A 57 13.67 -11.61 0.62
N TRP A 58 14.42 -11.92 -0.43
CA TRP A 58 14.04 -12.95 -1.39
C TRP A 58 15.14 -14.02 -1.52
N TRP A 59 14.74 -15.27 -1.69
CA TRP A 59 15.67 -16.37 -1.86
C TRP A 59 15.02 -17.53 -2.59
N PHE A 60 15.86 -18.40 -3.13
CA PHE A 60 15.41 -19.61 -3.82
C PHE A 60 15.77 -20.87 -3.02
N ASP A 61 14.78 -21.76 -2.90
CA ASP A 61 15.01 -23.15 -2.54
C ASP A 61 14.81 -24.00 -3.79
N GLY A 62 15.91 -24.44 -4.41
CA GLY A 62 15.88 -25.05 -5.74
C GLY A 62 15.31 -24.09 -6.77
N MET A 63 14.14 -24.42 -7.34
CA MET A 63 13.40 -23.56 -8.29
C MET A 63 12.18 -22.88 -7.67
N THR A 64 12.12 -22.81 -6.35
CA THR A 64 11.02 -22.19 -5.62
C THR A 64 11.46 -20.85 -5.05
N LEU A 65 10.82 -19.77 -5.51
CA LEU A 65 11.04 -18.40 -5.00
C LEU A 65 10.29 -18.22 -3.68
N ASN A 66 10.98 -17.74 -2.66
CA ASN A 66 10.40 -17.30 -1.40
C ASN A 66 10.64 -15.81 -1.20
N ILE A 67 9.64 -15.10 -0.65
CA ILE A 67 9.70 -13.69 -0.23
C ILE A 67 9.45 -13.69 1.28
N SER A 68 10.51 -13.94 2.03
CA SER A 68 10.51 -14.07 3.48
C SER A 68 11.95 -13.93 3.98
N ARG A 69 12.16 -13.85 5.29
CA ARG A 69 13.52 -13.90 5.84
C ARG A 69 14.15 -15.26 5.54
N CYS A 70 15.39 -15.20 5.08
CA CYS A 70 16.20 -16.41 4.80
C CYS A 70 16.92 -16.87 6.08
N GLU A 71 16.15 -17.15 7.12
CA GLU A 71 16.65 -17.64 8.40
C GLU A 71 16.21 -19.08 8.60
N PHE A 72 17.13 -20.03 8.48
CA PHE A 72 16.83 -21.45 8.70
C PHE A 72 18.04 -22.19 9.30
N GLY A 73 17.75 -23.27 10.02
CA GLY A 73 18.74 -24.09 10.72
C GLY A 73 19.03 -23.62 12.14
N GLU A 74 19.94 -24.34 12.79
CA GLU A 74 20.37 -23.99 14.14
C GLU A 74 21.35 -22.82 14.11
N PRO A 75 21.27 -21.88 15.07
CA PRO A 75 22.23 -20.77 15.16
C PRO A 75 23.66 -21.26 15.26
N VAL A 76 24.53 -20.74 14.42
CA VAL A 76 25.96 -21.05 14.48
C VAL A 76 26.61 -20.16 15.53
N PRO A 77 27.10 -20.72 16.66
CA PRO A 77 27.78 -19.94 17.68
C PRO A 77 29.14 -19.47 17.19
N LEU A 78 29.30 -18.18 16.99
CA LEU A 78 30.58 -17.56 16.63
C LEU A 78 31.20 -16.91 17.85
N SER A 79 32.47 -17.17 18.10
CA SER A 79 33.25 -16.56 19.16
C SER A 79 34.68 -16.31 18.70
N TYR A 80 35.42 -15.47 19.45
CA TYR A 80 36.83 -15.24 19.17
C TYR A 80 37.61 -16.57 19.25
N GLY A 81 38.33 -16.92 18.19
CA GLY A 81 39.03 -18.20 18.05
C GLY A 81 38.13 -19.35 17.60
N ASN A 82 36.81 -19.13 17.45
CA ASN A 82 35.88 -20.10 16.91
C ASN A 82 35.00 -19.43 15.85
N GLY A 83 35.50 -19.42 14.61
CA GLY A 83 34.82 -18.80 13.46
C GLY A 83 35.09 -17.29 13.28
N LEU A 84 35.50 -16.57 14.33
CA LEU A 84 35.92 -15.17 14.25
C LEU A 84 37.44 -15.07 14.28
N THR A 85 38.04 -14.57 13.19
CA THR A 85 39.51 -14.47 13.05
C THR A 85 40.07 -13.07 13.35
N GLY A 86 39.23 -12.08 13.48
CA GLY A 86 39.59 -10.70 13.80
C GLY A 86 38.93 -10.20 15.08
N GLY A 87 39.25 -9.00 15.49
CA GLY A 87 38.53 -8.34 16.58
C GLY A 87 37.07 -8.06 16.19
N ILE A 88 36.21 -8.06 17.21
CA ILE A 88 34.82 -7.59 17.01
C ILE A 88 34.88 -6.06 17.13
N GLU A 89 34.67 -5.38 16.02
CA GLU A 89 34.49 -3.93 16.01
C GLU A 89 33.00 -3.60 16.02
N ARG A 90 32.62 -2.68 16.87
CA ARG A 90 31.29 -2.11 16.91
C ARG A 90 31.32 -0.78 16.18
N SER A 91 30.75 -0.77 14.97
CA SER A 91 30.53 0.47 14.22
C SER A 91 29.03 0.70 14.02
N MET A 92 28.64 1.96 13.94
CA MET A 92 27.31 2.28 13.40
C MET A 92 27.43 2.25 11.88
N ALA A 93 26.50 1.56 11.22
CA ALA A 93 26.42 1.63 9.76
C ALA A 93 26.10 3.07 9.34
N ASP A 94 26.68 3.50 8.20
CA ASP A 94 26.37 4.83 7.64
C ASP A 94 24.86 4.97 7.42
N GLY A 95 24.29 6.07 7.91
CA GLY A 95 22.86 6.36 7.79
C GLY A 95 21.98 5.78 8.91
N VAL A 96 22.51 4.94 9.80
CA VAL A 96 21.74 4.46 10.96
C VAL A 96 21.60 5.59 11.98
N LYS A 97 20.35 5.96 12.27
CA LYS A 97 19.99 6.93 13.29
C LYS A 97 19.75 6.20 14.60
N PHE A 98 20.48 6.58 15.64
CA PHE A 98 20.27 6.05 16.97
C PHE A 98 19.34 6.98 17.75
N PHE A 99 18.26 6.46 18.29
CA PHE A 99 17.30 7.20 19.10
C PHE A 99 16.68 6.29 20.16
N THR A 100 16.19 6.88 21.25
CA THR A 100 15.46 6.18 22.31
C THR A 100 14.01 6.65 22.42
N ARG A 101 13.68 7.78 21.76
CA ARG A 101 12.32 8.28 21.64
C ARG A 101 12.03 8.70 20.20
N LEU A 102 11.04 8.05 19.60
CA LEU A 102 10.61 8.29 18.23
C LEU A 102 9.28 9.03 18.21
N PHE A 103 9.18 10.11 17.41
CA PHE A 103 7.94 10.81 17.09
C PHE A 103 7.50 10.44 15.66
N PRO A 104 6.78 9.36 15.46
CA PRO A 104 6.35 8.95 14.15
C PRO A 104 5.04 9.65 13.77
N VAL A 105 4.94 10.08 12.53
CA VAL A 105 3.69 10.56 11.94
C VAL A 105 3.46 9.89 10.59
N GLY A 106 2.20 9.52 10.32
CA GLY A 106 1.84 8.95 9.01
C GLY A 106 1.60 10.02 7.94
N SER A 107 0.96 9.62 6.86
CA SER A 107 0.64 10.50 5.74
C SER A 107 -0.45 11.52 6.08
N SER A 108 -0.57 12.52 5.20
CA SER A 108 -1.70 13.47 5.18
C SER A 108 -2.87 12.99 4.32
N ARG A 109 -2.73 11.87 3.63
CA ARG A 109 -3.76 11.34 2.71
C ARG A 109 -5.03 10.95 3.46
N ASN A 110 -6.18 11.27 2.89
CA ASN A 110 -7.50 10.98 3.46
C ASN A 110 -7.72 11.55 4.88
N ILE A 111 -7.11 12.69 5.14
CA ILE A 111 -7.22 13.44 6.39
C ILE A 111 -7.71 14.85 6.09
N ASP A 112 -8.77 15.25 6.74
CA ASP A 112 -9.19 16.64 6.83
C ASP A 112 -8.59 17.22 8.13
N PRO A 113 -7.62 18.16 8.04
CA PRO A 113 -6.98 18.73 9.21
C PRO A 113 -7.95 19.43 10.17
N ASP A 114 -8.99 20.06 9.65
CA ASP A 114 -9.98 20.79 10.45
C ASP A 114 -10.85 19.84 11.27
N ARG A 115 -11.15 18.68 10.70
CA ARG A 115 -11.95 17.63 11.37
C ARG A 115 -11.10 16.76 12.28
N TYR A 116 -9.92 16.40 11.84
CA TYR A 116 -9.01 15.48 12.58
C TYR A 116 -8.19 16.20 13.65
N GLY A 117 -7.95 17.52 13.49
CA GLY A 117 -7.14 18.34 14.39
C GLY A 117 -5.64 18.32 14.10
N HIS A 118 -5.18 17.51 13.14
CA HIS A 118 -3.79 17.41 12.72
C HIS A 118 -3.69 17.22 11.19
N ALA A 119 -2.66 17.81 10.58
CA ALA A 119 -2.43 17.70 9.15
C ALA A 119 -1.96 16.30 8.69
N ARG A 120 -1.43 15.50 9.60
CA ARG A 120 -0.90 14.15 9.32
C ARG A 120 -1.44 13.16 10.35
N LEU A 121 -1.49 11.89 9.95
CA LEU A 121 -1.93 10.79 10.82
C LEU A 121 -1.04 10.71 12.06
N GLN A 122 -1.66 10.76 13.22
CA GLN A 122 -1.01 10.67 14.53
C GLN A 122 -1.11 9.25 15.11
N LEU A 123 -0.31 8.99 16.13
CA LEU A 123 -0.47 7.81 16.96
C LEU A 123 -1.86 7.83 17.64
N PRO A 124 -2.49 6.67 17.89
CA PRO A 124 -3.78 6.61 18.56
C PRO A 124 -3.70 7.02 20.04
N ASP A 125 -4.87 7.25 20.64
CA ASP A 125 -5.02 7.50 22.07
C ASP A 125 -4.27 8.75 22.59
N GLY A 126 -3.97 9.70 21.69
CA GLY A 126 -3.25 10.93 22.03
C GLY A 126 -1.75 10.76 22.30
N ALA A 127 -1.21 9.58 22.04
CA ALA A 127 0.24 9.35 22.12
C ALA A 127 0.98 10.22 21.10
N LYS A 128 2.09 10.81 21.52
CA LYS A 128 2.93 11.66 20.67
C LYS A 128 4.20 10.97 20.21
N TYR A 129 4.67 9.99 20.96
CA TYR A 129 5.90 9.28 20.68
C TYR A 129 5.83 7.83 21.15
N VAL A 130 6.75 7.04 20.66
CA VAL A 130 7.09 5.70 21.15
C VAL A 130 8.47 5.81 21.80
N GLU A 131 8.66 5.19 22.96
CA GLU A 131 9.90 5.28 23.72
C GLU A 131 10.36 3.89 24.15
N GLN A 132 11.67 3.69 24.10
CA GLN A 132 12.34 2.53 24.67
C GLN A 132 13.16 2.98 25.88
N ASP A 133 12.89 2.39 27.03
CA ASP A 133 13.66 2.65 28.23
C ASP A 133 15.06 2.03 28.11
N THR A 134 16.08 2.88 28.12
CA THR A 134 17.48 2.48 28.00
C THR A 134 18.34 3.29 29.01
N HIS A 135 19.50 2.75 29.34
CA HIS A 135 20.48 3.45 30.17
C HIS A 135 21.13 4.66 29.49
N LEU A 136 20.82 4.92 28.23
CA LEU A 136 21.45 5.97 27.42
C LEU A 136 20.73 7.32 27.48
N GLY A 137 19.63 7.39 28.27
CA GLY A 137 18.82 8.60 28.37
C GLY A 137 17.94 8.84 27.18
N ILE A 138 17.32 10.03 27.08
CA ILE A 138 16.37 10.37 26.04
C ILE A 138 17.10 10.99 24.85
N ILE A 139 17.05 10.31 23.71
CA ILE A 139 17.54 10.80 22.41
C ILE A 139 16.32 10.80 21.48
N GLU A 140 15.87 11.99 21.12
CA GLU A 140 14.65 12.18 20.34
C GLU A 140 14.91 12.17 18.84
N TYR A 141 14.01 11.53 18.11
CA TYR A 141 14.01 11.54 16.66
C TYR A 141 12.60 11.74 16.11
N PHE A 142 12.47 12.59 15.11
CA PHE A 142 11.20 12.89 14.44
C PHE A 142 11.21 12.28 13.03
N GLU A 143 10.30 11.35 12.78
CA GLU A 143 10.24 10.62 11.50
C GLU A 143 8.91 10.85 10.79
N GLN A 144 8.97 11.34 9.56
CA GLN A 144 7.82 11.61 8.72
C GLN A 144 7.79 10.77 7.44
N GLU A 145 8.97 10.52 6.85
CA GLU A 145 9.06 9.91 5.52
C GLU A 145 8.84 8.41 5.55
N ALA A 146 9.42 7.72 6.54
CA ALA A 146 9.32 6.27 6.67
C ALA A 146 7.86 5.78 6.81
N PHE A 147 6.96 6.62 7.32
CA PHE A 147 5.56 6.28 7.56
C PHE A 147 4.58 6.98 6.58
N ASP A 148 5.07 7.63 5.53
CA ASP A 148 4.21 8.34 4.58
C ASP A 148 3.33 7.40 3.74
N ALA A 149 3.68 6.13 3.65
CA ALA A 149 2.83 5.10 3.04
C ALA A 149 1.65 4.68 3.94
N ILE A 150 1.66 5.07 5.23
CA ILE A 150 0.59 4.73 6.18
C ILE A 150 -0.41 5.87 6.24
N TYR A 151 -1.62 5.60 5.79
CA TYR A 151 -2.73 6.53 5.78
C TYR A 151 -4.06 5.81 6.04
N PRO A 152 -5.06 6.52 6.55
CA PRO A 152 -6.37 5.93 6.77
C PRO A 152 -6.99 5.59 5.42
N ARG A 153 -7.26 4.31 5.20
CA ARG A 153 -7.88 3.81 3.98
C ARG A 153 -8.84 2.67 4.27
N ARG A 154 -9.81 2.52 3.39
CA ARG A 154 -10.65 1.34 3.29
C ARG A 154 -10.47 0.71 1.91
N ILE A 155 -10.26 -0.58 1.89
CA ILE A 155 -10.38 -1.36 0.66
C ILE A 155 -11.84 -1.74 0.56
N GLY A 156 -12.53 -1.19 -0.44
CA GLY A 156 -13.90 -1.52 -0.77
C GLY A 156 -13.98 -2.62 -1.81
N MET A 157 -15.14 -3.24 -1.93
CA MET A 157 -15.41 -4.25 -2.93
C MET A 157 -16.60 -3.85 -3.79
N VAL A 158 -16.44 -3.92 -5.10
CA VAL A 158 -17.49 -3.67 -6.07
C VAL A 158 -18.56 -4.76 -5.95
N GLY A 159 -19.77 -4.35 -5.65
CA GLY A 159 -20.96 -5.19 -5.65
C GLY A 159 -21.60 -5.30 -7.04
N ALA A 160 -22.78 -4.71 -7.21
CA ALA A 160 -23.44 -4.65 -8.51
C ALA A 160 -22.82 -3.56 -9.40
N VAL A 161 -22.82 -3.79 -10.69
CA VAL A 161 -22.38 -2.83 -11.72
C VAL A 161 -23.50 -2.63 -12.72
N ARG A 162 -23.70 -1.41 -13.15
CA ARG A 162 -24.58 -1.04 -14.26
C ARG A 162 -23.98 0.06 -15.11
N SER A 163 -24.48 0.19 -16.32
CA SER A 163 -24.13 1.29 -17.22
C SER A 163 -25.38 2.04 -17.69
N GLU A 164 -25.18 3.28 -18.10
CA GLU A 164 -26.21 4.15 -18.64
C GLU A 164 -25.65 4.93 -19.83
N GLU A 165 -26.35 4.90 -20.95
CA GLU A 165 -26.01 5.74 -22.09
C GLU A 165 -26.49 7.17 -21.86
N ARG A 166 -25.61 8.14 -22.04
CA ARG A 166 -25.89 9.57 -22.00
C ARG A 166 -25.45 10.24 -23.29
N THR A 167 -25.92 11.44 -23.48
CA THR A 167 -25.55 12.27 -24.64
C THR A 167 -24.85 13.53 -24.13
N SER A 168 -23.68 13.81 -24.67
CA SER A 168 -22.95 15.06 -24.40
C SER A 168 -23.59 16.26 -25.07
N ASP A 169 -23.14 17.47 -24.74
CA ASP A 169 -23.67 18.73 -25.27
C ASP A 169 -23.50 18.84 -26.81
N ASP A 170 -22.52 18.17 -27.39
CA ASP A 170 -22.29 18.10 -28.84
C ASP A 170 -23.12 17.02 -29.54
N GLY A 171 -23.96 16.28 -28.81
CA GLY A 171 -24.82 15.22 -29.34
C GLY A 171 -24.17 13.86 -29.42
N SER A 172 -22.91 13.69 -29.00
CA SER A 172 -22.21 12.40 -29.03
C SER A 172 -22.68 11.50 -27.89
N PRO A 173 -22.99 10.20 -28.14
CA PRO A 173 -23.33 9.28 -27.07
C PRO A 173 -22.08 8.85 -26.29
N PHE A 174 -22.22 8.69 -24.97
CA PHE A 174 -21.19 8.14 -24.09
C PHE A 174 -21.82 7.27 -23.01
N THR A 175 -21.06 6.31 -22.46
CA THR A 175 -21.52 5.39 -21.44
C THR A 175 -20.95 5.76 -20.08
N VAL A 176 -21.82 5.97 -19.09
CA VAL A 176 -21.45 6.17 -17.70
C VAL A 176 -21.58 4.86 -16.95
N TRP A 177 -20.58 4.55 -16.13
CA TRP A 177 -20.55 3.33 -15.33
C TRP A 177 -20.80 3.64 -13.86
N TYR A 178 -21.56 2.76 -13.25
CA TYR A 178 -21.95 2.82 -11.85
C TYR A 178 -21.59 1.52 -11.15
N PHE A 179 -21.21 1.61 -9.89
CA PHE A 179 -21.02 0.44 -9.04
C PHE A 179 -21.49 0.69 -7.61
N THR A 180 -21.95 -0.36 -6.94
CA THR A 180 -22.31 -0.32 -5.53
C THR A 180 -21.21 -0.94 -4.68
N ASP A 181 -21.15 -0.53 -3.40
CA ASP A 181 -20.40 -1.24 -2.37
C ASP A 181 -21.37 -1.55 -1.21
N PRO A 182 -21.86 -2.78 -1.10
CA PRO A 182 -22.86 -3.15 -0.10
C PRO A 182 -22.31 -3.05 1.34
N ASP A 183 -20.98 -3.17 1.49
CA ASP A 183 -20.31 -3.24 2.79
C ASP A 183 -19.70 -1.89 3.23
N ILE A 184 -19.99 -0.79 2.54
CA ILE A 184 -19.52 0.52 2.96
C ILE A 184 -20.23 0.94 4.26
N PRO A 185 -19.50 1.13 5.39
CA PRO A 185 -20.11 1.35 6.69
C PRO A 185 -20.45 2.82 6.99
N PHE A 186 -20.21 3.71 6.03
CA PHE A 186 -20.44 5.16 6.17
C PHE A 186 -20.86 5.77 4.85
N ASP A 187 -21.41 6.98 4.89
CA ASP A 187 -21.74 7.78 3.71
C ASP A 187 -20.54 8.65 3.32
N PRO A 188 -19.89 8.41 2.17
CA PRO A 188 -18.75 9.21 1.70
C PRO A 188 -19.03 10.70 1.59
N ASN A 189 -20.27 11.11 1.34
CA ASN A 189 -20.65 12.53 1.22
C ASN A 189 -20.56 13.27 2.57
N GLN A 190 -20.64 12.55 3.70
CA GLN A 190 -20.48 13.14 5.02
C GLN A 190 -19.01 13.39 5.41
N TYR A 191 -18.08 12.85 4.63
CA TYR A 191 -16.65 12.87 4.93
C TYR A 191 -15.82 13.56 3.83
N GLU A 192 -16.43 14.40 3.04
CA GLU A 192 -15.75 15.19 2.00
C GLU A 192 -14.70 16.12 2.60
N ILE A 193 -13.57 16.21 1.93
CA ILE A 193 -12.51 17.17 2.22
C ILE A 193 -12.73 18.39 1.29
N GLY A 194 -12.91 19.57 1.87
CA GLY A 194 -13.21 20.77 1.11
C GLY A 194 -12.21 21.03 -0.04
N GLY A 195 -12.75 21.27 -1.24
CA GLY A 195 -11.95 21.54 -2.43
C GLY A 195 -11.37 20.31 -3.14
N LEU A 196 -11.63 19.10 -2.65
CA LEU A 196 -11.18 17.85 -3.28
C LEU A 196 -12.37 17.08 -3.84
N VAL A 197 -12.18 16.45 -5.01
CA VAL A 197 -13.16 15.54 -5.61
C VAL A 197 -12.87 14.12 -5.13
N LYS A 198 -13.91 13.38 -4.77
CA LYS A 198 -13.81 11.95 -4.41
C LYS A 198 -13.25 11.16 -5.58
N ARG A 199 -12.33 10.23 -5.30
CA ARG A 199 -11.73 9.35 -6.29
C ARG A 199 -11.69 7.93 -5.83
N VAL A 200 -11.67 6.99 -6.77
CA VAL A 200 -11.45 5.58 -6.53
C VAL A 200 -10.29 5.07 -7.37
N THR A 201 -9.39 4.29 -6.77
CA THR A 201 -8.37 3.55 -7.51
C THR A 201 -8.70 2.07 -7.43
N PHE A 202 -8.92 1.43 -8.57
CA PHE A 202 -9.15 0.00 -8.62
C PHE A 202 -7.85 -0.76 -8.35
N GLN A 203 -7.93 -1.74 -7.45
CA GLN A 203 -6.77 -2.55 -7.03
C GLN A 203 -6.69 -3.88 -7.78
N THR A 204 -7.85 -4.38 -8.24
CA THR A 204 -7.97 -5.66 -8.96
C THR A 204 -8.86 -5.50 -10.19
N GLY A 205 -8.92 -6.53 -11.03
CA GLY A 205 -9.72 -6.54 -12.26
C GLY A 205 -9.07 -5.79 -13.42
N GLU A 206 -9.84 -5.56 -14.49
CA GLU A 206 -9.38 -4.94 -15.73
C GLU A 206 -9.02 -3.45 -15.57
N LEU A 207 -9.60 -2.79 -14.54
CA LEU A 207 -9.29 -1.41 -14.20
C LEU A 207 -8.13 -1.26 -13.19
N ARG A 208 -7.44 -2.32 -12.84
CA ARG A 208 -6.37 -2.28 -11.86
C ARG A 208 -5.34 -1.18 -12.16
N GLY A 209 -5.03 -0.38 -11.12
CA GLY A 209 -4.11 0.75 -11.19
C GLY A 209 -4.69 2.02 -11.80
N ARG A 210 -5.94 1.97 -12.32
CA ARG A 210 -6.60 3.18 -12.82
C ARG A 210 -7.36 3.87 -11.71
N GLU A 211 -7.29 5.18 -11.71
CA GLU A 211 -7.98 6.07 -10.78
C GLU A 211 -9.05 6.86 -11.51
N PHE A 212 -10.22 7.00 -10.89
CA PHE A 212 -11.35 7.74 -11.44
C PHE A 212 -11.94 8.69 -10.41
N GLU A 213 -12.34 9.87 -10.85
CA GLU A 213 -13.22 10.74 -10.09
C GLU A 213 -14.62 10.12 -10.04
N VAL A 214 -15.24 10.23 -8.86
CA VAL A 214 -16.57 9.62 -8.63
C VAL A 214 -17.50 10.56 -7.86
N ASN A 215 -18.79 10.46 -8.17
CA ASN A 215 -19.87 10.92 -7.30
C ASN A 215 -20.41 9.75 -6.49
N TYR A 216 -21.04 10.03 -5.36
CA TYR A 216 -21.72 9.01 -4.56
C TYR A 216 -23.16 9.41 -4.32
N ASP A 217 -24.10 8.52 -4.67
CA ASP A 217 -25.51 8.65 -4.38
C ASP A 217 -25.80 7.92 -3.05
N SER A 218 -26.09 8.68 -2.01
CA SER A 218 -26.33 8.16 -0.65
C SER A 218 -27.62 7.33 -0.55
N GLU A 219 -28.64 7.63 -1.39
CA GLU A 219 -29.93 6.90 -1.40
C GLU A 219 -29.77 5.53 -2.04
N LYS A 220 -29.09 5.47 -3.16
CA LYS A 220 -28.84 4.23 -3.92
C LYS A 220 -27.61 3.47 -3.43
N LYS A 221 -26.77 4.10 -2.60
CA LYS A 221 -25.46 3.59 -2.18
C LYS A 221 -24.57 3.21 -3.38
N GLU A 222 -24.52 4.07 -4.35
CA GLU A 222 -23.93 3.82 -5.65
C GLU A 222 -22.89 4.90 -5.99
N PHE A 223 -21.77 4.47 -6.53
CA PHE A 223 -20.75 5.32 -7.11
C PHE A 223 -21.00 5.51 -8.60
N GLU A 224 -20.99 6.74 -9.07
CA GLU A 224 -20.96 7.13 -10.47
C GLU A 224 -19.53 7.48 -10.87
N ILE A 225 -19.00 6.85 -11.90
CA ILE A 225 -17.67 7.15 -12.43
C ILE A 225 -17.80 8.36 -13.37
N ILE A 226 -17.04 9.44 -13.09
CA ILE A 226 -17.11 10.70 -13.83
C ILE A 226 -16.03 10.78 -14.89
N THR A 227 -14.75 10.56 -14.49
CA THR A 227 -13.62 10.65 -15.43
C THR A 227 -12.39 9.97 -14.83
N GLN A 228 -11.47 9.51 -15.68
CA GLN A 228 -10.19 8.96 -15.27
C GLN A 228 -9.26 10.06 -14.75
N TRP A 229 -8.49 9.77 -13.71
CA TRP A 229 -7.46 10.64 -13.16
C TRP A 229 -6.04 10.02 -13.35
N PRO A 230 -5.01 10.80 -13.61
CA PRO A 230 -5.10 12.18 -14.08
C PRO A 230 -5.77 12.23 -15.45
N TYR A 231 -6.55 13.25 -15.68
CA TYR A 231 -7.19 13.42 -16.98
C TYR A 231 -6.34 14.36 -17.86
N ASP A 232 -6.27 14.00 -19.13
CA ASP A 232 -5.80 14.88 -20.18
C ASP A 232 -6.91 15.91 -20.52
N ASN A 233 -6.99 16.35 -21.76
CA ASN A 233 -7.98 17.36 -22.16
C ASN A 233 -9.39 16.78 -22.38
N ASP A 234 -9.52 15.45 -22.45
CA ASP A 234 -10.78 14.75 -22.73
C ASP A 234 -11.25 13.92 -21.55
N MET A 235 -12.55 13.93 -21.29
CA MET A 235 -13.18 13.04 -20.32
C MET A 235 -12.99 11.59 -20.75
N GLN A 236 -12.36 10.80 -19.89
CA GLN A 236 -12.11 9.39 -20.13
C GLN A 236 -12.95 8.55 -19.17
N LEU A 237 -13.85 7.75 -19.74
CA LEU A 237 -14.69 6.82 -19.01
C LEU A 237 -14.25 5.37 -19.27
N PRO A 238 -14.56 4.44 -18.37
CA PRO A 238 -14.37 3.03 -18.65
C PRO A 238 -15.15 2.63 -19.90
N SER A 239 -14.55 1.79 -20.73
CA SER A 239 -15.17 1.23 -21.94
C SER A 239 -14.77 -0.23 -22.08
N GLU A 240 -15.68 -1.04 -22.66
CA GLU A 240 -15.41 -2.46 -22.88
C GLU A 240 -14.09 -2.71 -23.64
N PRO A 241 -13.25 -3.66 -23.20
CA PRO A 241 -13.46 -4.60 -22.06
C PRO A 241 -13.01 -4.05 -20.70
N LEU A 242 -12.52 -2.81 -20.61
CA LEU A 242 -11.94 -2.21 -19.41
C LEU A 242 -13.04 -1.50 -18.60
N VAL A 243 -13.83 -2.29 -17.89
CA VAL A 243 -14.96 -1.81 -17.08
C VAL A 243 -14.90 -2.36 -15.65
N PRO A 244 -15.55 -1.71 -14.66
CA PRO A 244 -15.66 -2.27 -13.33
C PRO A 244 -16.45 -3.58 -13.37
N ALA A 245 -16.09 -4.52 -12.49
CA ALA A 245 -16.78 -5.80 -12.37
C ALA A 245 -17.03 -6.16 -10.89
N PRO A 246 -18.11 -6.89 -10.58
CA PRO A 246 -18.34 -7.38 -9.22
C PRO A 246 -17.15 -8.16 -8.68
N GLY A 247 -16.80 -7.89 -7.41
CA GLY A 247 -15.62 -8.46 -6.75
C GLY A 247 -14.32 -7.73 -6.99
N ASN A 248 -14.29 -6.67 -7.84
CA ASN A 248 -13.12 -5.82 -7.92
C ASN A 248 -12.91 -5.07 -6.61
N GLU A 249 -11.67 -4.98 -6.17
CA GLU A 249 -11.29 -4.17 -5.01
C GLU A 249 -10.92 -2.75 -5.45
N TYR A 250 -11.24 -1.78 -4.60
CA TYR A 250 -10.90 -0.38 -4.83
C TYR A 250 -10.52 0.33 -3.53
N VAL A 251 -9.77 1.41 -3.63
CA VAL A 251 -9.46 2.34 -2.53
C VAL A 251 -10.13 3.67 -2.82
N LEU A 252 -10.78 4.24 -1.80
CA LEU A 252 -11.44 5.54 -1.87
C LEU A 252 -10.49 6.64 -1.38
N TRP A 253 -10.40 7.74 -2.14
CA TRP A 253 -9.51 8.87 -1.91
C TRP A 253 -10.26 10.18 -1.73
N ASN A 254 -9.54 11.15 -1.16
CA ASN A 254 -10.00 12.54 -1.00
C ASN A 254 -11.25 12.64 -0.11
N ILE A 255 -11.36 11.75 0.83
CA ILE A 255 -12.34 11.81 1.91
C ILE A 255 -11.65 11.68 3.27
N SER A 256 -12.14 12.39 4.26
CA SER A 256 -11.70 12.21 5.65
C SER A 256 -12.26 10.89 6.18
N MET A 257 -11.40 9.94 6.52
CA MET A 257 -11.87 8.63 6.97
C MET A 257 -12.52 8.72 8.36
N PRO A 258 -13.51 7.86 8.67
CA PRO A 258 -14.08 7.74 10.02
C PRO A 258 -13.03 7.44 11.09
N SER A 259 -13.30 7.84 12.33
CA SER A 259 -12.37 7.70 13.46
C SER A 259 -11.89 6.27 13.71
N THR A 260 -12.73 5.28 13.46
CA THR A 260 -12.35 3.86 13.57
C THR A 260 -11.23 3.48 12.59
N ILE A 261 -11.31 3.95 11.35
CA ILE A 261 -10.28 3.70 10.32
C ILE A 261 -9.03 4.52 10.64
N MET A 262 -9.17 5.76 11.12
CA MET A 262 -8.06 6.59 11.61
C MET A 262 -7.29 5.88 12.72
N THR A 263 -7.99 5.33 13.71
CA THR A 263 -7.36 4.60 14.83
C THR A 263 -6.61 3.35 14.37
N LEU A 264 -7.17 2.58 13.45
CA LEU A 264 -6.51 1.40 12.90
C LEU A 264 -5.23 1.77 12.15
N ALA A 265 -5.27 2.81 11.32
CA ALA A 265 -4.10 3.30 10.61
C ALA A 265 -3.01 3.80 11.59
N GLY A 266 -3.40 4.55 12.63
CA GLY A 266 -2.48 5.02 13.68
C GLY A 266 -1.82 3.86 14.44
N ARG A 267 -2.53 2.77 14.73
CA ARG A 267 -1.96 1.56 15.33
C ARG A 267 -0.91 0.90 14.42
N THR A 268 -1.10 0.95 13.12
CA THR A 268 -0.09 0.46 12.16
C THR A 268 1.20 1.26 12.28
N VAL A 269 1.14 2.58 12.44
CA VAL A 269 2.33 3.41 12.71
C VAL A 269 3.07 2.95 13.96
N ILE A 270 2.36 2.66 15.06
CA ILE A 270 2.97 2.15 16.29
C ILE A 270 3.70 0.83 16.03
N VAL A 271 3.04 -0.14 15.41
CA VAL A 271 3.61 -1.48 15.17
C VAL A 271 4.89 -1.40 14.35
N LEU A 272 4.90 -0.59 13.30
CA LEU A 272 6.08 -0.42 12.45
C LEU A 272 7.19 0.35 13.17
N SER A 273 6.84 1.38 13.95
CA SER A 273 7.82 2.11 14.78
C SER A 273 8.53 1.19 15.75
N VAL A 274 7.81 0.29 16.43
CA VAL A 274 8.39 -0.68 17.36
C VAL A 274 9.28 -1.68 16.63
N ARG A 275 8.89 -2.15 15.45
CA ARG A 275 9.70 -3.08 14.66
C ARG A 275 11.04 -2.48 14.25
N SER A 276 11.07 -1.21 13.85
CA SER A 276 12.34 -0.53 13.48
C SER A 276 13.34 -0.40 14.61
N TRP A 277 12.97 -0.73 15.87
CA TRP A 277 13.89 -0.74 17.01
C TRP A 277 14.49 -2.12 17.31
N ILE A 278 13.91 -3.16 16.73
CA ILE A 278 14.31 -4.56 16.97
C ILE A 278 15.31 -5.03 15.90
N GLU A 279 15.37 -4.36 14.76
CA GLU A 279 16.32 -4.58 13.67
C GLU A 279 17.59 -3.75 13.85
#